data_f0d3acffb3d20cb0394d5a7de3f812f6
#
_entry.id   f0d3acffb3d20cb0394d5a7de3f812f6
#
_cell.length_a   1.000
_cell.length_b   1.000
_cell.length_c   1.000
_cell.angle_alpha   90.00
_cell.angle_beta   90.00
_cell.angle_gamma   90.00
#
_symmetry.space_group_name_H-M   'P 1'
#
loop_
_entity.id
_entity.type
_entity.pdbx_description
1 polymer ?
#
loop_
_entity_poly.entity_id
_entity_poly.type
_entity_poly.pdbx_seq_one_letter_code
_entity_poly.pdbx_strand_id
1 'polypeptide(L)'
;MSKISTGTGDDGTTQRPGGGRVPKSDLMLDCVGDWDELGCLLGVVATYDLPTAVRQPLESIRRHLFHLSASFYTPNHDMDAGLLDELSASIDSLEANLPPLRSFIDRKSVV
;
A
#
# COMPACT_ATOMS: atom_id res chain seq x y z
N MET A 1 11.10 28.18 -6.74
CA MET A 1 10.84 26.73 -6.53
C MET A 1 12.05 26.13 -5.86
N SER A 2 11.86 25.41 -4.76
CA SER A 2 12.94 24.66 -4.12
C SER A 2 13.37 23.51 -5.06
N LYS A 3 14.67 23.25 -5.13
CA LYS A 3 15.24 22.17 -5.93
C LYS A 3 14.77 20.84 -5.34
N ILE A 4 14.10 19.99 -6.13
CA ILE A 4 13.60 18.69 -5.68
C ILE A 4 14.75 17.72 -5.42
N SER A 5 15.72 17.66 -6.34
CA SER A 5 16.92 16.84 -6.18
C SER A 5 18.00 17.66 -5.47
N THR A 6 18.22 17.36 -4.20
CA THR A 6 19.15 18.13 -3.34
C THR A 6 20.54 17.50 -3.22
N GLY A 7 20.68 16.20 -3.51
CA GLY A 7 21.93 15.44 -3.34
C GLY A 7 22.28 15.17 -1.87
N THR A 8 21.44 15.56 -0.91
CA THR A 8 21.75 15.43 0.53
C THR A 8 21.76 13.98 1.02
N GLY A 9 21.36 13.02 0.20
CA GLY A 9 21.37 11.59 0.50
C GLY A 9 22.46 10.81 -0.22
N ASP A 10 23.41 11.46 -0.87
CA ASP A 10 24.48 10.79 -1.64
C ASP A 10 25.55 10.15 -0.75
N ASP A 11 25.53 10.46 0.55
CA ASP A 11 26.33 9.86 1.60
C ASP A 11 25.77 8.49 2.12
N GLY A 12 24.68 7.98 1.52
CA GLY A 12 24.02 6.73 1.94
C GLY A 12 23.08 6.91 3.12
N THR A 13 22.79 8.15 3.53
CA THR A 13 21.79 8.45 4.56
C THR A 13 20.60 9.19 3.99
N THR A 14 19.49 9.17 4.72
CA THR A 14 18.29 9.95 4.39
C THR A 14 17.72 10.61 5.63
N GLN A 15 16.98 11.68 5.44
CA GLN A 15 16.30 12.35 6.53
C GLN A 15 15.05 11.56 6.93
N ARG A 16 14.95 11.26 8.21
CA ARG A 16 13.75 10.67 8.78
C ARG A 16 12.70 11.76 8.99
N PRO A 17 11.48 11.62 8.53
CA PRO A 17 10.38 12.48 8.97
C PRO A 17 10.25 12.42 10.49
N GLY A 18 10.03 13.53 11.14
CA GLY A 18 10.10 13.63 12.61
C GLY A 18 11.50 13.96 13.17
N GLY A 19 12.53 14.04 12.32
CA GLY A 19 13.89 14.51 12.65
C GLY A 19 14.94 13.42 12.66
N GLY A 20 16.19 13.85 12.49
CA GLY A 20 17.35 12.98 12.41
C GLY A 20 17.58 12.38 11.01
N ARG A 21 18.77 11.79 10.84
CA ARG A 21 19.15 11.05 9.62
C ARG A 21 19.40 9.59 9.97
N VAL A 22 19.02 8.71 9.08
CA VAL A 22 19.21 7.25 9.20
C VAL A 22 19.89 6.72 7.95
N PRO A 23 20.60 5.58 8.04
CA PRO A 23 21.09 4.88 6.86
C PRO A 23 19.93 4.53 5.92
N LYS A 24 20.15 4.60 4.62
CA LYS A 24 19.15 4.18 3.63
C LYS A 24 18.81 2.68 3.70
N SER A 25 19.65 1.89 4.37
CA SER A 25 19.45 0.47 4.67
C SER A 25 18.69 0.23 5.99
N ASP A 26 18.05 1.24 6.57
CA ASP A 26 17.23 1.07 7.77
C ASP A 26 16.00 0.24 7.44
N LEU A 27 15.71 -0.78 8.26
CA LEU A 27 14.60 -1.71 8.04
C LEU A 27 13.24 -1.01 7.92
N MET A 28 13.06 0.13 8.58
CA MET A 28 11.84 0.92 8.46
C MET A 28 11.69 1.50 7.06
N LEU A 29 12.79 1.90 6.42
CA LEU A 29 12.77 2.40 5.04
C LEU A 29 12.49 1.27 4.04
N ASP A 30 13.00 0.07 4.29
CA ASP A 30 12.67 -1.12 3.50
C ASP A 30 11.16 -1.41 3.58
N CYS A 31 10.57 -1.41 4.78
CA CYS A 31 9.12 -1.61 4.95
C CYS A 31 8.29 -0.55 4.21
N VAL A 32 8.68 0.72 4.30
CA VAL A 32 7.98 1.79 3.58
C VAL A 32 8.13 1.62 2.06
N GLY A 33 9.32 1.21 1.61
CA GLY A 33 9.57 0.89 0.20
C GLY A 33 8.68 -0.23 -0.32
N ASP A 34 8.49 -1.31 0.45
CA ASP A 34 7.60 -2.42 0.10
C ASP A 34 6.13 -1.95 -0.05
N TRP A 35 5.68 -1.04 0.81
CA TRP A 35 4.33 -0.47 0.70
C TRP A 35 4.18 0.45 -0.50
N ASP A 36 5.20 1.25 -0.81
CA ASP A 36 5.21 2.09 -2.01
C ASP A 36 5.18 1.22 -3.28
N GLU A 37 5.93 0.13 -3.30
CA GLU A 37 5.93 -0.84 -4.40
C GLU A 37 4.55 -1.48 -4.57
N LEU A 38 3.94 -1.95 -3.48
CA LEU A 38 2.56 -2.47 -3.49
C LEU A 38 1.58 -1.41 -4.03
N GLY A 39 1.69 -0.18 -3.56
CA GLY A 39 0.86 0.94 -4.02
C GLY A 39 1.00 1.20 -5.52
N CYS A 40 2.22 1.09 -6.06
CA CYS A 40 2.50 1.22 -7.49
C CYS A 40 1.89 0.06 -8.29
N LEU A 41 2.02 -1.18 -7.82
CA LEU A 41 1.42 -2.36 -8.46
C LEU A 41 -0.11 -2.26 -8.50
N LEU A 42 -0.73 -1.87 -7.40
CA LEU A 42 -2.17 -1.61 -7.36
C LEU A 42 -2.57 -0.45 -8.30
N GLY A 43 -1.68 0.54 -8.47
CA GLY A 43 -1.83 1.61 -9.45
C GLY A 43 -1.87 1.09 -10.88
N VAL A 44 -1.01 0.15 -11.22
CA VAL A 44 -1.01 -0.53 -12.53
C VAL A 44 -2.32 -1.30 -12.73
N VAL A 45 -2.76 -2.08 -11.72
CA VAL A 45 -4.03 -2.81 -11.79
C VAL A 45 -5.21 -1.85 -12.02
N ALA A 46 -5.20 -0.67 -11.41
CA ALA A 46 -6.26 0.33 -11.56
C ALA A 46 -6.35 0.94 -12.98
N THR A 47 -5.34 0.73 -13.84
CA THR A 47 -5.40 1.17 -15.25
C THR A 47 -6.24 0.26 -16.13
N TYR A 48 -6.54 -0.96 -15.66
CA TYR A 48 -7.39 -1.90 -16.40
C TYR A 48 -8.88 -1.54 -16.23
N ASP A 49 -9.70 -2.02 -17.15
CA ASP A 49 -11.14 -1.91 -17.04
C ASP A 49 -11.65 -2.90 -15.99
N LEU A 50 -11.91 -2.41 -14.79
CA LEU A 50 -12.31 -3.20 -13.64
C LEU A 50 -13.76 -2.95 -13.28
N PRO A 51 -14.52 -4.00 -12.91
CA PRO A 51 -15.83 -3.84 -12.31
C PRO A 51 -15.77 -2.90 -11.07
N THR A 52 -16.82 -2.11 -10.87
CA THR A 52 -16.88 -1.16 -9.75
C THR A 52 -16.67 -1.84 -8.39
N ALA A 53 -17.21 -3.06 -8.22
CA ALA A 53 -17.04 -3.87 -7.00
C ALA A 53 -15.57 -4.22 -6.69
N VAL A 54 -14.70 -4.21 -7.69
CA VAL A 54 -13.24 -4.43 -7.53
C VAL A 54 -12.51 -3.10 -7.43
N ARG A 55 -12.89 -2.13 -8.25
CA ARG A 55 -12.24 -0.81 -8.30
C ARG A 55 -12.32 -0.06 -6.99
N GLN A 56 -13.50 -0.02 -6.35
CA GLN A 56 -13.69 0.75 -5.12
C GLN A 56 -12.82 0.25 -3.95
N PRO A 57 -12.79 -1.06 -3.60
CA PRO A 57 -11.88 -1.57 -2.58
C PRO A 57 -10.41 -1.32 -2.93
N LEU A 58 -10.02 -1.46 -4.19
CA LEU A 58 -8.65 -1.22 -4.64
C LEU A 58 -8.21 0.24 -4.39
N GLU A 59 -9.06 1.21 -4.70
CA GLU A 59 -8.77 2.62 -4.45
C GLU A 59 -8.75 2.94 -2.95
N SER A 60 -9.59 2.29 -2.15
CA SER A 60 -9.57 2.40 -0.70
C SER A 60 -8.24 1.89 -0.14
N ILE A 61 -7.80 0.69 -0.53
CA ILE A 61 -6.50 0.12 -0.13
C ILE A 61 -5.35 1.07 -0.47
N ARG A 62 -5.32 1.62 -1.68
CA ARG A 62 -4.24 2.53 -2.09
C ARG A 62 -4.16 3.78 -1.21
N ARG A 63 -5.29 4.36 -0.84
CA ARG A 63 -5.33 5.50 0.08
C ARG A 63 -4.81 5.12 1.46
N HIS A 64 -5.21 3.96 1.97
CA HIS A 64 -4.77 3.48 3.29
C HIS A 64 -3.28 3.13 3.32
N LEU A 65 -2.71 2.59 2.24
CA LEU A 65 -1.26 2.38 2.14
C LEU A 65 -0.49 3.70 2.24
N PHE A 66 -0.98 4.76 1.62
CA PHE A 66 -0.38 6.09 1.75
C PHE A 66 -0.43 6.61 3.19
N HIS A 67 -1.58 6.48 3.86
CA HIS A 67 -1.73 6.87 5.26
C HIS A 67 -0.89 5.99 6.20
N LEU A 68 -0.79 4.69 5.91
CA LEU A 68 0.06 3.77 6.66
C LEU A 68 1.53 4.20 6.59
N SER A 69 2.04 4.50 5.40
CA SER A 69 3.39 5.03 5.23
C SER A 69 3.60 6.33 6.03
N ALA A 70 2.63 7.23 6.02
CA ALA A 70 2.69 8.47 6.78
C ALA A 70 2.68 8.24 8.31
N SER A 71 1.97 7.20 8.79
CA SER A 71 1.85 6.89 10.21
C SER A 71 3.18 6.51 10.86
N PHE A 72 4.11 5.92 10.11
CA PHE A 72 5.46 5.61 10.60
C PHE A 72 6.28 6.84 10.94
N TYR A 73 5.90 7.97 10.39
CA TYR A 73 6.63 9.21 10.52
C TYR A 73 5.94 10.23 11.43
N THR A 74 4.66 10.03 11.72
CA THR A 74 3.85 10.97 12.49
C THR A 74 3.35 10.29 13.77
N PRO A 75 3.90 10.61 14.94
CA PRO A 75 3.35 10.12 16.20
C PRO A 75 1.87 10.47 16.30
N ASN A 76 1.04 9.52 16.72
CA ASN A 76 -0.42 9.67 16.87
C ASN A 76 -1.21 9.81 15.57
N HIS A 77 -0.71 9.28 14.45
CA HIS A 77 -1.55 9.11 13.28
C HIS A 77 -2.47 7.90 13.51
N ASP A 78 -3.73 8.15 13.80
CA ASP A 78 -4.72 7.09 13.97
C ASP A 78 -4.95 6.40 12.62
N MET A 79 -4.69 5.10 12.60
CA MET A 79 -5.13 4.23 11.50
C MET A 79 -6.65 4.10 11.57
N ASP A 80 -7.30 4.21 10.42
CA ASP A 80 -8.74 3.97 10.34
C ASP A 80 -9.05 2.52 10.76
N ALA A 81 -9.62 2.36 11.95
CA ALA A 81 -9.98 1.06 12.51
C ALA A 81 -11.04 0.34 11.65
N GLY A 82 -11.80 1.06 10.85
CA GLY A 82 -12.81 0.50 9.95
C GLY A 82 -12.26 -0.17 8.70
N LEU A 83 -10.98 0.02 8.37
CA LEU A 83 -10.40 -0.55 7.15
C LEU A 83 -10.51 -2.07 7.07
N LEU A 84 -10.23 -2.78 8.17
CA LEU A 84 -10.30 -4.25 8.19
C LEU A 84 -11.73 -4.74 7.99
N ASP A 85 -12.70 -4.07 8.57
CA ASP A 85 -14.12 -4.39 8.40
C ASP A 85 -14.57 -4.11 6.96
N GLU A 86 -14.14 -2.99 6.37
CA GLU A 86 -14.41 -2.65 4.97
C GLU A 86 -13.83 -3.70 4.01
N LEU A 87 -12.59 -4.13 4.24
CA LEU A 87 -11.93 -5.17 3.44
C LEU A 87 -12.63 -6.52 3.58
N SER A 88 -12.99 -6.92 4.80
CA SER A 88 -13.72 -8.16 5.07
C SER A 88 -15.07 -8.17 4.36
N ALA A 89 -15.84 -7.09 4.48
CA ALA A 89 -17.13 -6.96 3.79
C ALA A 89 -16.98 -6.99 2.26
N SER A 90 -15.90 -6.42 1.73
CA SER A 90 -15.60 -6.47 0.28
C SER A 90 -15.28 -7.87 -0.19
N ILE A 91 -14.50 -8.64 0.59
CA ILE A 91 -14.19 -10.04 0.33
C ILE A 91 -15.47 -10.86 0.32
N ASP A 92 -16.29 -10.76 1.36
CA ASP A 92 -17.57 -11.49 1.48
C ASP A 92 -18.49 -11.21 0.28
N SER A 93 -18.57 -9.95 -0.12
CA SER A 93 -19.38 -9.52 -1.28
C SER A 93 -18.88 -10.11 -2.61
N LEU A 94 -17.56 -10.21 -2.79
CA LEU A 94 -16.96 -10.78 -3.99
C LEU A 94 -17.12 -12.32 -3.99
N GLU A 95 -16.90 -12.97 -2.85
CA GLU A 95 -17.04 -14.42 -2.70
C GLU A 95 -18.47 -14.91 -2.93
N ALA A 96 -19.47 -14.14 -2.50
CA ALA A 96 -20.88 -14.48 -2.70
C ALA A 96 -21.26 -14.69 -4.18
N ASN A 97 -20.48 -14.12 -5.10
CA ASN A 97 -20.73 -14.23 -6.55
C ASN A 97 -19.82 -15.28 -7.22
N LEU A 98 -18.98 -15.97 -6.46
CA LEU A 98 -18.08 -16.99 -6.99
C LEU A 98 -18.62 -18.39 -6.73
N PRO A 99 -18.35 -19.36 -7.62
CA PRO A 99 -18.62 -20.76 -7.35
C PRO A 99 -17.78 -21.26 -6.14
N PRO A 100 -18.30 -22.22 -5.35
CA PRO A 100 -17.56 -22.73 -4.21
C PRO A 100 -16.21 -23.34 -4.63
N LEU A 101 -15.14 -22.92 -3.96
CA LEU A 101 -13.80 -23.45 -4.13
C LEU A 101 -13.75 -24.93 -3.74
N ARG A 102 -13.33 -25.78 -4.68
CA ARG A 102 -13.19 -27.24 -4.47
C ARG A 102 -11.74 -27.70 -4.38
N SER A 103 -10.79 -26.84 -4.69
CA SER A 103 -9.35 -27.11 -4.66
C SER A 103 -8.57 -25.81 -4.44
N PHE A 104 -7.30 -25.93 -4.05
CA PHE A 104 -6.41 -24.81 -3.96
C PHE A 104 -6.16 -24.21 -5.36
N ILE A 105 -6.32 -22.90 -5.48
CA ILE A 105 -6.00 -22.15 -6.69
C ILE A 105 -4.79 -21.27 -6.38
N ASP A 106 -3.68 -21.49 -7.10
CA ASP A 106 -2.52 -20.62 -7.01
C ASP A 106 -2.85 -19.27 -7.67
N ARG A 107 -2.64 -18.18 -6.93
CA ARG A 107 -2.85 -16.81 -7.44
C ARG A 107 -2.04 -16.46 -8.68
N LYS A 108 -1.01 -17.22 -8.98
CA LYS A 108 -0.16 -17.06 -10.17
C LYS A 108 -0.66 -17.85 -11.39
N SER A 109 -1.63 -18.74 -11.19
CA SER A 109 -2.17 -19.54 -12.29
C SER A 109 -3.10 -18.66 -13.11
N VAL A 110 -2.68 -18.36 -14.32
CA VAL A 110 -3.56 -17.86 -15.38
C VAL A 110 -4.27 -19.09 -15.95
N VAL A 111 -5.56 -19.22 -15.69
CA VAL A 111 -6.40 -20.26 -16.31
C VAL A 111 -6.79 -19.81 -17.72
#